data_37928263a19a5378874c0abc6f82bb63
#
_entry.id   37928263a19a5378874c0abc6f82bb63
#
_cell.length_a   1.000
_cell.length_b   1.000
_cell.length_c   1.000
_cell.angle_alpha   90.00
_cell.angle_beta   90.00
_cell.angle_gamma   90.00
#
_symmetry.space_group_name_H-M   'P 1'
#
loop_
_entity.id
_entity.type
_entity.pdbx_description
1 polymer ?
#
loop_
_entity_poly.entity_id
_entity_poly.type
_entity_poly.pdbx_seq_one_letter_code
_entity_poly.pdbx_strand_id
1 'polypeptide(L)'
;MPFDHTKIEPKWQKYWDENKTFKTDCYDDSKPKYYCMDMFPYPSGNGLHVGHPEGYTATDIVSRMKRMQGYNVLHPMGFDSFGLPAEQFAIQTGHHPAEFTKKNIDVFRKQIKSLGFSYDWDREIATSDPEYYKWTQWIFTKLYDQGLAYIDEIPVNWCPELKAVLANE
;
A
#
# COMPACT_ATOMS: atom_id res chain seq x y z
N MET A 1 -21.85 -19.26 26.02
CA MET A 1 -22.24 -19.21 24.59
C MET A 1 -21.03 -19.56 23.76
N PRO A 2 -21.14 -20.36 22.71
CA PRO A 2 -20.00 -20.60 21.83
C PRO A 2 -19.56 -19.29 21.17
N PHE A 3 -18.27 -19.14 20.96
CA PHE A 3 -17.68 -17.99 20.25
C PHE A 3 -18.22 -17.94 18.82
N ASP A 4 -18.86 -16.83 18.44
CA ASP A 4 -19.42 -16.60 17.10
C ASP A 4 -18.66 -15.44 16.42
N HIS A 5 -17.63 -15.78 15.66
CA HIS A 5 -16.78 -14.82 14.97
C HIS A 5 -17.57 -13.97 13.96
N THR A 6 -18.61 -14.53 13.32
CA THR A 6 -19.40 -13.83 12.30
C THR A 6 -20.17 -12.62 12.86
N LYS A 7 -20.40 -12.60 14.18
CA LYS A 7 -21.03 -11.47 14.88
C LYS A 7 -20.02 -10.54 15.54
N ILE A 8 -18.93 -11.11 16.06
CA ILE A 8 -17.93 -10.37 16.85
C ILE A 8 -17.01 -9.55 15.94
N GLU A 9 -16.50 -10.14 14.87
CA GLU A 9 -15.56 -9.47 13.98
C GLU A 9 -16.16 -8.22 13.30
N PRO A 10 -17.34 -8.28 12.64
CA PRO A 10 -17.92 -7.08 12.03
C PRO A 10 -18.24 -5.98 13.05
N LYS A 11 -18.63 -6.36 14.27
CA LYS A 11 -18.89 -5.41 15.37
C LYS A 11 -17.63 -4.59 15.68
N TRP A 12 -16.48 -5.28 15.86
CA TRP A 12 -15.26 -4.60 16.24
C TRP A 12 -14.61 -3.85 15.06
N GLN A 13 -14.67 -4.38 13.85
CA GLN A 13 -14.21 -3.68 12.65
C GLN A 13 -14.97 -2.37 12.46
N LYS A 14 -16.30 -2.39 12.60
CA LYS A 14 -17.13 -1.19 12.57
C LYS A 14 -16.74 -0.20 13.67
N TYR A 15 -16.57 -0.67 14.90
CA TYR A 15 -16.15 0.18 16.02
C TYR A 15 -14.81 0.87 15.75
N TRP A 16 -13.82 0.14 15.24
CA TRP A 16 -12.49 0.69 14.93
C TRP A 16 -12.54 1.73 13.81
N ASP A 17 -13.33 1.50 12.77
CA ASP A 17 -13.51 2.45 11.67
C ASP A 17 -14.20 3.75 12.14
N GLU A 18 -15.31 3.63 12.90
CA GLU A 18 -16.08 4.78 13.38
C GLU A 18 -15.31 5.63 14.40
N ASN A 19 -14.52 4.99 15.25
CA ASN A 19 -13.77 5.68 16.31
C ASN A 19 -12.32 5.99 15.90
N LYS A 20 -11.91 5.63 14.69
CA LYS A 20 -10.52 5.78 14.21
C LYS A 20 -9.49 5.29 15.23
N THR A 21 -9.76 4.10 15.81
CA THR A 21 -9.06 3.56 16.97
C THR A 21 -7.54 3.48 16.79
N PHE A 22 -7.08 3.30 15.56
CA PHE A 22 -5.66 3.13 15.23
C PHE A 22 -5.02 4.37 14.63
N LYS A 23 -5.74 5.51 14.65
CA LYS A 23 -5.21 6.79 14.15
C LYS A 23 -3.99 7.21 14.95
N THR A 24 -2.97 7.67 14.24
CA THR A 24 -1.72 8.17 14.81
C THR A 24 -1.74 9.69 14.86
N ASP A 25 -1.45 10.25 16.01
CA ASP A 25 -1.16 11.69 16.14
C ASP A 25 0.35 11.94 16.02
N CYS A 26 0.76 12.43 14.86
CA CYS A 26 2.18 12.70 14.59
C CYS A 26 2.78 13.82 15.43
N TYR A 27 1.95 14.67 16.02
CA TYR A 27 2.35 15.80 16.83
C TYR A 27 2.29 15.52 18.34
N ASP A 28 1.82 14.32 18.74
CA ASP A 28 1.86 13.89 20.14
C ASP A 28 3.27 13.43 20.50
N ASP A 29 4.01 14.30 21.18
CA ASP A 29 5.35 14.01 21.71
C ASP A 29 5.32 13.49 23.16
N SER A 30 4.13 13.29 23.75
CA SER A 30 3.98 12.75 25.11
C SER A 30 4.32 11.26 25.20
N LYS A 31 4.37 10.56 24.06
CA LYS A 31 4.65 9.14 23.95
C LYS A 31 5.83 8.87 23.02
N PRO A 32 6.65 7.86 23.29
CA PRO A 32 7.70 7.45 22.36
C PRO A 32 7.08 7.01 21.03
N LYS A 33 7.64 7.45 19.92
CA LYS A 33 7.15 7.13 18.58
C LYS A 33 7.65 5.77 18.12
N TYR A 34 6.80 5.03 17.43
CA TYR A 34 7.16 3.77 16.80
C TYR A 34 6.56 3.69 15.40
N TYR A 35 7.40 3.45 14.41
CA TYR A 35 6.98 3.27 13.02
C TYR A 35 7.08 1.80 12.64
N CYS A 36 5.95 1.21 12.27
CA CYS A 36 5.86 -0.18 11.83
C CYS A 36 5.24 -0.20 10.43
N MET A 37 6.01 -0.66 9.46
CA MET A 37 5.57 -0.70 8.07
C MET A 37 5.82 -2.09 7.51
N ASP A 38 4.92 -2.55 6.65
CA ASP A 38 5.11 -3.69 5.78
C ASP A 38 5.17 -3.23 4.32
N MET A 39 5.50 -4.15 3.44
CA MET A 39 5.51 -3.91 1.99
C MET A 39 4.08 -3.70 1.50
N PHE A 40 3.84 -2.60 0.81
CA PHE A 40 2.52 -2.32 0.22
C PHE A 40 2.19 -3.36 -0.86
N PRO A 41 0.93 -3.84 -0.94
CA PRO A 41 0.55 -4.76 -1.97
C PRO A 41 0.52 -4.06 -3.34
N TYR A 42 0.84 -4.84 -4.37
CA TYR A 42 0.69 -4.43 -5.75
C TYR A 42 -0.70 -4.89 -6.26
N PRO A 43 -1.63 -3.96 -6.58
CA PRO A 43 -3.02 -4.31 -6.91
C PRO A 43 -3.17 -4.79 -8.36
N SER A 44 -2.37 -5.77 -8.79
CA SER A 44 -2.32 -6.28 -10.16
C SER A 44 -3.28 -7.43 -10.46
N GLY A 45 -3.88 -8.02 -9.44
CA GLY A 45 -4.73 -9.20 -9.57
C GLY A 45 -6.13 -9.02 -8.97
N ASN A 46 -6.86 -10.14 -8.88
CA ASN A 46 -8.23 -10.15 -8.37
C ASN A 46 -8.35 -10.05 -6.84
N GLY A 47 -7.25 -9.76 -6.15
CA GLY A 47 -7.21 -9.63 -4.70
C GLY A 47 -5.93 -10.19 -4.09
N LEU A 48 -5.90 -10.23 -2.75
CA LEU A 48 -4.77 -10.72 -1.98
C LEU A 48 -4.55 -12.22 -2.22
N HIS A 49 -3.28 -12.63 -2.24
CA HIS A 49 -2.88 -14.03 -2.08
C HIS A 49 -2.44 -14.28 -0.64
N VAL A 50 -2.29 -15.56 -0.25
CA VAL A 50 -2.00 -15.96 1.14
C VAL A 50 -0.69 -15.40 1.70
N GLY A 51 0.28 -15.04 0.86
CA GLY A 51 1.52 -14.40 1.30
C GLY A 51 1.36 -12.99 1.84
N HIS A 52 0.34 -12.24 1.40
CA HIS A 52 0.09 -10.89 1.93
C HIS A 52 -0.26 -10.91 3.43
N PRO A 53 -1.27 -11.70 3.89
CA PRO A 53 -1.61 -11.74 5.31
C PRO A 53 -0.47 -12.23 6.21
N GLU A 54 0.50 -12.96 5.71
CA GLU A 54 1.64 -13.44 6.50
C GLU A 54 2.43 -12.28 7.09
N GLY A 55 2.96 -11.38 6.23
CA GLY A 55 3.70 -10.19 6.67
C GLY A 55 2.81 -9.22 7.46
N TYR A 56 1.59 -8.97 6.97
CA TYR A 56 0.66 -8.04 7.61
C TYR A 56 0.25 -8.49 9.01
N THR A 57 0.12 -9.78 9.25
CA THR A 57 -0.14 -10.32 10.59
C THR A 57 1.04 -10.07 11.52
N ALA A 58 2.25 -10.28 11.05
CA ALA A 58 3.46 -10.06 11.86
C ALA A 58 3.59 -8.59 12.29
N THR A 59 3.45 -7.66 11.35
CA THR A 59 3.52 -6.22 11.64
C THR A 59 2.35 -5.74 12.49
N ASP A 60 1.16 -6.31 12.34
CA ASP A 60 0.00 -6.01 13.18
C ASP A 60 0.20 -6.44 14.63
N ILE A 61 0.75 -7.64 14.85
CA ILE A 61 1.09 -8.13 16.20
C ILE A 61 2.06 -7.16 16.88
N VAL A 62 3.13 -6.76 16.18
CA VAL A 62 4.11 -5.81 16.72
C VAL A 62 3.47 -4.47 17.01
N SER A 63 2.67 -3.95 16.09
CA SER A 63 1.97 -2.66 16.23
C SER A 63 1.04 -2.64 17.46
N ARG A 64 0.25 -3.70 17.64
CA ARG A 64 -0.64 -3.84 18.81
C ARG A 64 0.16 -3.95 20.10
N MET A 65 1.22 -4.76 20.14
CA MET A 65 2.11 -4.87 21.28
C MET A 65 2.70 -3.51 21.66
N LYS A 66 3.20 -2.75 20.69
CA LYS A 66 3.78 -1.43 20.93
C LYS A 66 2.75 -0.43 21.47
N ARG A 67 1.52 -0.44 20.95
CA ARG A 67 0.44 0.38 21.52
C ARG A 67 0.14 0.02 22.98
N MET A 68 0.09 -1.28 23.32
CA MET A 68 -0.09 -1.72 24.70
C MET A 68 1.08 -1.33 25.62
N GLN A 69 2.29 -1.17 25.06
CA GLN A 69 3.46 -0.66 25.77
C GLN A 69 3.48 0.87 25.92
N GLY A 70 2.45 1.57 25.42
CA GLY A 70 2.33 3.02 25.54
C GLY A 70 2.99 3.83 24.41
N TYR A 71 3.41 3.20 23.32
CA TYR A 71 3.96 3.93 22.17
C TYR A 71 2.87 4.60 21.33
N ASN A 72 3.21 5.72 20.72
CA ASN A 72 2.47 6.32 19.62
C ASN A 72 2.90 5.62 18.33
N VAL A 73 2.04 4.73 17.81
CA VAL A 73 2.42 3.83 16.71
C VAL A 73 1.86 4.31 15.39
N LEU A 74 2.73 4.59 14.43
CA LEU A 74 2.37 4.76 13.03
C LEU A 74 2.44 3.39 12.33
N HIS A 75 1.28 2.88 11.93
CA HIS A 75 1.13 1.63 11.16
C HIS A 75 0.34 1.94 9.89
N PRO A 76 0.98 2.42 8.82
CA PRO A 76 0.32 2.85 7.60
C PRO A 76 0.06 1.68 6.66
N MET A 77 -0.87 1.87 5.74
CA MET A 77 -1.11 1.01 4.59
C MET A 77 -1.16 1.86 3.32
N GLY A 78 -0.81 1.26 2.21
CA GLY A 78 -0.88 1.90 0.90
C GLY A 78 -0.91 0.85 -0.22
N PHE A 79 -0.83 1.33 -1.46
CA PHE A 79 -0.85 0.49 -2.65
C PHE A 79 0.27 0.92 -3.59
N ASP A 80 1.14 -0.02 -3.92
CA ASP A 80 2.12 0.17 -4.98
C ASP A 80 1.41 -0.06 -6.31
N SER A 81 1.03 1.03 -6.98
CA SER A 81 -0.03 1.01 -7.98
C SER A 81 0.38 1.39 -9.40
N PHE A 82 1.65 1.66 -9.64
CA PHE A 82 2.21 1.71 -10.98
C PHE A 82 2.71 0.34 -11.43
N GLY A 83 2.67 0.05 -12.74
CA GLY A 83 3.38 -1.08 -13.26
C GLY A 83 2.82 -1.71 -14.53
N LEU A 84 3.63 -2.55 -15.15
CA LEU A 84 3.39 -3.23 -16.42
C LEU A 84 2.10 -4.06 -16.47
N PRO A 85 1.67 -4.81 -15.43
CA PRO A 85 0.42 -5.56 -15.50
C PRO A 85 -0.83 -4.72 -15.73
N ALA A 86 -0.91 -3.53 -15.12
CA ALA A 86 -2.04 -2.61 -15.35
C ALA A 86 -2.01 -2.05 -16.78
N GLU A 87 -0.82 -1.74 -17.31
CA GLU A 87 -0.63 -1.26 -18.66
C GLU A 87 -0.96 -2.34 -19.69
N GLN A 88 -0.51 -3.58 -19.50
CA GLN A 88 -0.83 -4.72 -20.37
C GLN A 88 -2.33 -5.00 -20.39
N PHE A 89 -2.99 -4.96 -19.24
CA PHE A 89 -4.43 -5.09 -19.17
C PHE A 89 -5.15 -3.98 -19.95
N ALA A 90 -4.67 -2.75 -19.85
CA ALA A 90 -5.21 -1.62 -20.61
C ALA A 90 -5.07 -1.82 -22.14
N ILE A 91 -3.92 -2.28 -22.61
CA ILE A 91 -3.67 -2.59 -24.01
C ILE A 91 -4.61 -3.70 -24.51
N GLN A 92 -4.80 -4.76 -23.73
CA GLN A 92 -5.62 -5.91 -24.12
C GLN A 92 -7.13 -5.62 -24.12
N THR A 93 -7.59 -4.76 -23.22
CA THR A 93 -9.02 -4.51 -23.00
C THR A 93 -9.51 -3.17 -23.54
N GLY A 94 -8.61 -2.26 -23.90
CA GLY A 94 -8.94 -0.89 -24.29
C GLY A 94 -9.41 0.01 -23.14
N HIS A 95 -9.28 -0.43 -21.88
CA HIS A 95 -9.64 0.36 -20.71
C HIS A 95 -8.45 1.18 -20.20
N HIS A 96 -8.73 2.34 -19.60
CA HIS A 96 -7.66 3.16 -19.03
C HIS A 96 -7.06 2.48 -17.78
N PRO A 97 -5.71 2.39 -17.64
CA PRO A 97 -5.09 1.67 -16.53
C PRO A 97 -5.48 2.20 -15.15
N ALA A 98 -5.73 3.52 -15.02
CA ALA A 98 -6.14 4.11 -13.74
C ALA A 98 -7.49 3.58 -13.23
N GLU A 99 -8.44 3.29 -14.12
CA GLU A 99 -9.76 2.76 -13.72
C GLU A 99 -9.64 1.34 -13.18
N PHE A 100 -8.86 0.52 -13.86
CA PHE A 100 -8.57 -0.84 -13.44
C PHE A 100 -7.84 -0.86 -12.08
N THR A 101 -6.79 -0.06 -11.95
CA THR A 101 -6.00 0.06 -10.71
C THR A 101 -6.87 0.51 -9.55
N LYS A 102 -7.70 1.54 -9.73
CA LYS A 102 -8.62 2.01 -8.69
C LYS A 102 -9.60 0.93 -8.23
N LYS A 103 -10.18 0.19 -9.17
CA LYS A 103 -11.08 -0.93 -8.85
C LYS A 103 -10.37 -2.02 -8.04
N ASN A 104 -9.15 -2.35 -8.41
CA ASN A 104 -8.36 -3.35 -7.69
C ASN A 104 -7.98 -2.86 -6.28
N ILE A 105 -7.57 -1.60 -6.13
CA ILE A 105 -7.31 -0.98 -4.81
C ILE A 105 -8.54 -1.12 -3.90
N ASP A 106 -9.74 -0.86 -4.41
CA ASP A 106 -10.97 -1.00 -3.64
C ASP A 106 -11.23 -2.45 -3.19
N VAL A 107 -10.90 -3.43 -4.01
CA VAL A 107 -10.98 -4.86 -3.65
C VAL A 107 -9.96 -5.19 -2.56
N PHE A 108 -8.70 -4.83 -2.77
CA PHE A 108 -7.62 -5.07 -1.80
C PHE A 108 -7.90 -4.42 -0.45
N ARG A 109 -8.33 -3.15 -0.45
CA ARG A 109 -8.72 -2.42 0.77
C ARG A 109 -9.80 -3.16 1.55
N LYS A 110 -10.86 -3.63 0.88
CA LYS A 110 -11.92 -4.40 1.52
C LYS A 110 -11.40 -5.69 2.13
N GLN A 111 -10.54 -6.42 1.42
CA GLN A 111 -9.97 -7.66 1.91
C GLN A 111 -9.04 -7.43 3.11
N ILE A 112 -8.17 -6.42 3.07
CA ILE A 112 -7.26 -6.08 4.18
C ILE A 112 -8.08 -5.66 5.42
N LYS A 113 -9.12 -4.84 5.24
CA LYS A 113 -10.00 -4.42 6.33
C LYS A 113 -10.74 -5.61 6.95
N SER A 114 -11.15 -6.60 6.15
CA SER A 114 -11.83 -7.79 6.67
C SER A 114 -10.96 -8.66 7.58
N LEU A 115 -9.64 -8.55 7.47
CA LEU A 115 -8.69 -9.23 8.36
C LEU A 115 -8.52 -8.53 9.70
N GLY A 116 -9.06 -7.30 9.84
CA GLY A 116 -9.10 -6.59 11.12
C GLY A 116 -7.76 -6.05 11.60
N PHE A 117 -6.80 -5.81 10.71
CA PHE A 117 -5.50 -5.23 11.06
C PHE A 117 -5.60 -3.81 11.58
N SER A 118 -4.66 -3.42 12.43
CA SER A 118 -4.62 -2.13 13.11
C SER A 118 -3.92 -1.03 12.30
N TYR A 119 -4.28 -0.90 11.02
CA TYR A 119 -3.75 0.16 10.16
C TYR A 119 -4.41 1.51 10.43
N ASP A 120 -3.63 2.58 10.29
CA ASP A 120 -4.13 3.96 10.23
C ASP A 120 -4.60 4.28 8.81
N TRP A 121 -5.87 4.03 8.53
CA TRP A 121 -6.46 4.24 7.21
C TRP A 121 -6.57 5.72 6.79
N ASP A 122 -6.45 6.67 7.73
CA ASP A 122 -6.35 8.10 7.39
C ASP A 122 -5.02 8.42 6.70
N ARG A 123 -4.06 7.49 6.73
CA ARG A 123 -2.76 7.59 6.08
C ARG A 123 -2.58 6.64 4.91
N GLU A 124 -3.69 6.15 4.36
CA GLU A 124 -3.64 5.36 3.14
C GLU A 124 -3.12 6.20 1.98
N ILE A 125 -2.25 5.61 1.16
CA ILE A 125 -1.72 6.21 -0.06
C ILE A 125 -1.83 5.23 -1.23
N ALA A 126 -1.84 5.77 -2.45
CA ALA A 126 -1.56 5.01 -3.66
C ALA A 126 -0.39 5.68 -4.39
N THR A 127 0.62 4.92 -4.78
CA THR A 127 1.82 5.49 -5.41
C THR A 127 1.53 6.15 -6.76
N SER A 128 0.41 5.79 -7.39
CA SER A 128 -0.09 6.40 -8.64
C SER A 128 -0.94 7.66 -8.45
N ASP A 129 -1.20 8.08 -7.22
CA ASP A 129 -1.88 9.35 -6.97
C ASP A 129 -0.97 10.54 -7.28
N PRO A 130 -1.43 11.57 -8.03
CA PRO A 130 -0.63 12.76 -8.31
C PRO A 130 -0.10 13.46 -7.07
N GLU A 131 -0.88 13.48 -5.98
CA GLU A 131 -0.47 14.06 -4.71
C GLU A 131 0.68 13.29 -4.04
N TYR A 132 0.84 12.00 -4.37
CA TYR A 132 1.96 11.20 -3.91
C TYR A 132 3.17 11.32 -4.84
N TYR A 133 3.03 11.01 -6.13
CA TYR A 133 4.18 10.92 -7.02
C TYR A 133 4.80 12.29 -7.39
N LYS A 134 4.12 13.40 -7.16
CA LYS A 134 4.72 14.74 -7.30
C LYS A 134 6.01 14.88 -6.47
N TRP A 135 6.10 14.22 -5.34
CA TRP A 135 7.30 14.23 -4.50
C TRP A 135 8.44 13.41 -5.11
N THR A 136 8.13 12.28 -5.73
CA THR A 136 9.10 11.50 -6.51
C THR A 136 9.65 12.33 -7.68
N GLN A 137 8.77 13.02 -8.39
CA GLN A 137 9.17 13.94 -9.47
C GLN A 137 10.03 15.10 -8.95
N TRP A 138 9.67 15.66 -7.79
CA TRP A 138 10.47 16.71 -7.17
C TRP A 138 11.88 16.21 -6.78
N ILE A 139 11.99 15.03 -6.20
CA ILE A 139 13.29 14.42 -5.90
C ILE A 139 14.10 14.23 -7.18
N PHE A 140 13.49 13.71 -8.24
CA PHE A 140 14.16 13.55 -9.53
C PHE A 140 14.71 14.88 -10.07
N THR A 141 13.92 15.95 -10.02
CA THR A 141 14.40 17.27 -10.48
C THR A 141 15.59 17.78 -9.66
N LYS A 142 15.61 17.49 -8.35
CA LYS A 142 16.77 17.83 -7.50
C LYS A 142 18.02 17.04 -7.86
N LEU A 143 17.88 15.77 -8.23
CA LEU A 143 18.99 14.96 -8.72
C LEU A 143 19.49 15.46 -10.07
N TYR A 144 18.58 15.82 -10.97
CA TYR A 144 18.90 16.40 -12.25
C TYR A 144 19.65 17.72 -12.15
N ASP A 145 19.17 18.65 -11.30
CA ASP A 145 19.80 19.94 -11.03
C ASP A 145 21.25 19.79 -10.51
N GLN A 146 21.56 18.67 -9.85
CA GLN A 146 22.92 18.36 -9.36
C GLN A 146 23.77 17.55 -10.33
N GLY A 147 23.26 17.24 -11.54
CA GLY A 147 23.95 16.44 -12.53
C GLY A 147 24.06 14.95 -12.18
N LEU A 148 23.27 14.47 -11.19
CA LEU A 148 23.25 13.07 -10.77
C LEU A 148 22.28 12.22 -11.63
N ALA A 149 21.34 12.86 -12.32
CA ALA A 149 20.47 12.24 -13.31
C ALA A 149 20.76 12.84 -14.69
N TYR A 150 20.95 11.98 -15.69
CA TYR A 150 21.29 12.38 -17.07
C TYR A 150 20.71 11.37 -18.06
N ILE A 151 20.64 11.76 -19.33
CA ILE A 151 20.21 10.88 -20.42
C ILE A 151 21.40 10.08 -20.91
N ASP A 152 21.21 8.75 -21.04
CA ASP A 152 22.24 7.85 -21.55
C ASP A 152 21.61 6.79 -22.46
N GLU A 153 22.44 6.14 -23.27
CA GLU A 153 22.04 5.01 -24.13
C GLU A 153 22.61 3.72 -23.55
N ILE A 154 21.74 2.79 -23.15
CA ILE A 154 22.12 1.50 -22.60
C ILE A 154 21.41 0.36 -23.33
N PRO A 155 22.03 -0.82 -23.49
CA PRO A 155 21.35 -2.00 -24.01
C PRO A 155 20.24 -2.45 -23.06
N VAL A 156 19.08 -2.81 -23.63
CA VAL A 156 17.89 -3.24 -22.87
C VAL A 156 17.36 -4.57 -23.41
N ASN A 157 16.68 -5.33 -22.55
CA ASN A 157 16.00 -6.57 -22.93
C ASN A 157 14.61 -6.23 -23.51
N TRP A 158 14.55 -6.00 -24.81
CA TRP A 158 13.29 -5.69 -25.49
C TRP A 158 12.51 -6.96 -25.85
N CYS A 159 11.25 -7.04 -25.46
CA CYS A 159 10.32 -8.09 -25.87
C CYS A 159 9.35 -7.57 -26.91
N PRO A 160 9.44 -8.02 -28.19
CA PRO A 160 8.57 -7.54 -29.27
C PRO A 160 7.09 -7.91 -29.07
N GLU A 161 6.81 -9.06 -28.47
CA GLU A 161 5.47 -9.56 -28.21
C GLU A 161 4.72 -8.70 -27.17
N LEU A 162 5.41 -8.32 -26.11
CA LEU A 162 4.87 -7.48 -25.04
C LEU A 162 5.00 -5.99 -25.33
N LYS A 163 5.83 -5.62 -26.36
CA LYS A 163 6.20 -4.23 -26.67
C LYS A 163 6.71 -3.48 -25.45
N ALA A 164 7.52 -4.14 -24.65
CA ALA A 164 8.05 -3.63 -23.38
C ALA A 164 9.49 -4.07 -23.14
N VAL A 165 10.20 -3.30 -22.32
CA VAL A 165 11.52 -3.68 -21.79
C VAL A 165 11.30 -4.58 -20.59
N LEU A 166 12.02 -5.70 -20.55
CA LEU A 166 11.99 -6.65 -19.44
C LEU A 166 13.10 -6.35 -18.43
N ALA A 167 12.83 -6.66 -17.16
CA ALA A 167 13.86 -6.66 -16.12
C ALA A 167 14.90 -7.79 -16.37
N ASN A 168 16.03 -7.72 -15.68
CA ASN A 168 17.10 -8.71 -15.79
C ASN A 168 16.90 -9.94 -14.86
N GLU A 169 15.73 -10.05 -14.23
CA GLU A 169 15.38 -11.14 -13.31
C GLU A 169 14.71 -12.31 -14.01
#